data_26eab7690fd75cf2f6c5ae2f2c1e3daa
#
_entry.id   26eab7690fd75cf2f6c5ae2f2c1e3daa
#
_cell.length_a   1.000
_cell.length_b   1.000
_cell.length_c   1.000
_cell.angle_alpha   90.00
_cell.angle_beta   90.00
_cell.angle_gamma   90.00
#
_symmetry.space_group_name_H-M   'P 1'
#
loop_
_entity.id
_entity.type
_entity.pdbx_description
1 polymer ?
#
loop_
_entity_poly.entity_id
_entity_poly.type
_entity_poly.pdbx_seq_one_letter_code
_entity_poly.pdbx_strand_id
1 'polypeptide(L)'
;LEQQKEGILEARKEPLKLGMLALMAGNPDSAAEFFKPFLAEEAEPQIRNNLMMALANSYLAQGFAEQAASYYGTVIGLPEKGRHYPLALFSLGKAFELLGEIQKRDVVWRELEVNFSEHPLTFQAQLSQK
;
A
#
# COMPACT_ATOMS: atom_id res chain seq x y z
N LEU A 1 -21.85 28.86 4.48
CA LEU A 1 -20.72 28.13 5.05
C LEU A 1 -20.94 26.62 5.02
N GLU A 2 -22.11 26.17 5.45
CA GLU A 2 -22.46 24.75 5.40
C GLU A 2 -22.50 24.22 3.98
N GLN A 3 -23.06 24.99 3.04
CA GLN A 3 -23.12 24.61 1.64
C GLN A 3 -21.75 24.48 1.00
N GLN A 4 -20.80 25.35 1.41
CA GLN A 4 -19.43 25.26 0.91
C GLN A 4 -18.74 24.00 1.39
N LYS A 5 -18.95 23.61 2.66
CA LYS A 5 -18.39 22.39 3.21
C LYS A 5 -18.97 21.15 2.52
N GLU A 6 -20.28 21.16 2.27
CA GLU A 6 -20.94 20.06 1.56
C GLU A 6 -20.42 19.93 0.13
N GLY A 7 -20.24 21.06 -0.57
CA GLY A 7 -19.70 21.05 -1.92
C GLY A 7 -18.27 20.50 -1.96
N ILE A 8 -17.43 20.85 -0.98
CA ILE A 8 -16.06 20.34 -0.90
C ILE A 8 -16.08 18.82 -0.65
N LEU A 9 -16.93 18.36 0.26
CA LEU A 9 -17.05 16.93 0.55
C LEU A 9 -17.53 16.13 -0.66
N GLU A 10 -18.52 16.65 -1.39
CA GLU A 10 -19.00 15.99 -2.61
C GLU A 10 -17.90 15.96 -3.69
N ALA A 11 -17.13 17.05 -3.83
CA ALA A 11 -16.04 17.09 -4.79
C ALA A 11 -14.95 16.06 -4.48
N ARG A 12 -14.75 15.74 -3.19
CA ARG A 12 -13.79 14.71 -2.78
C ARG A 12 -14.31 13.30 -2.98
N LYS A 13 -15.61 13.08 -2.84
CA LYS A 13 -16.22 11.75 -2.96
C LYS A 13 -16.09 11.17 -4.38
N GLU A 14 -16.23 12.01 -5.39
CA GLU A 14 -16.19 11.54 -6.77
C GLU A 14 -14.84 10.94 -7.17
N PRO A 15 -13.70 11.62 -6.91
CA PRO A 15 -12.40 11.00 -7.23
C PRO A 15 -12.16 9.70 -6.46
N LEU A 16 -12.55 9.63 -5.18
CA LEU A 16 -12.42 8.37 -4.42
C LEU A 16 -13.24 7.27 -5.05
N LYS A 17 -14.49 7.56 -5.43
CA LYS A 17 -15.36 6.57 -6.06
C LYS A 17 -14.79 6.10 -7.40
N LEU A 18 -14.35 7.03 -8.23
CA LEU A 18 -13.79 6.70 -9.53
C LEU A 18 -12.50 5.89 -9.38
N GLY A 19 -11.65 6.25 -8.42
CA GLY A 19 -10.44 5.50 -8.15
C GLY A 19 -10.74 4.08 -7.68
N MET A 20 -11.73 3.92 -6.80
CA MET A 20 -12.15 2.59 -6.35
C MET A 20 -12.67 1.73 -7.49
N LEU A 21 -13.49 2.33 -8.38
CA LEU A 21 -13.97 1.62 -9.56
C LEU A 21 -12.83 1.21 -10.48
N ALA A 22 -11.83 2.08 -10.64
CA ALA A 22 -10.65 1.76 -11.43
C ALA A 22 -9.88 0.58 -10.84
N LEU A 23 -9.72 0.53 -9.52
CA LEU A 23 -9.08 -0.62 -8.85
C LEU A 23 -9.86 -1.90 -9.10
N MET A 24 -11.18 -1.85 -8.97
CA MET A 24 -12.05 -3.00 -9.19
C MET A 24 -11.96 -3.50 -10.64
N ALA A 25 -11.72 -2.59 -11.57
CA ALA A 25 -11.53 -2.93 -12.98
C ALA A 25 -10.10 -3.40 -13.29
N GLY A 26 -9.23 -3.48 -12.29
CA GLY A 26 -7.84 -3.91 -12.49
C GLY A 26 -6.96 -2.86 -13.14
N ASN A 27 -7.28 -1.58 -12.94
CA ASN A 27 -6.55 -0.47 -13.56
C ASN A 27 -5.94 0.44 -12.49
N PRO A 28 -4.81 0.02 -11.85
CA PRO A 28 -4.20 0.81 -10.80
C PRO A 28 -3.63 2.14 -11.29
N ASP A 29 -3.19 2.25 -12.54
CA ASP A 29 -2.67 3.52 -13.05
C ASP A 29 -3.76 4.60 -13.05
N SER A 30 -4.95 4.28 -13.53
CA SER A 30 -6.07 5.22 -13.49
C SER A 30 -6.49 5.51 -12.06
N ALA A 31 -6.50 4.49 -11.20
CA ALA A 31 -6.84 4.67 -9.79
C ALA A 31 -5.87 5.67 -9.14
N ALA A 32 -4.57 5.53 -9.41
CA ALA A 32 -3.55 6.42 -8.85
C ALA A 32 -3.80 7.88 -9.24
N GLU A 33 -4.22 8.11 -10.49
CA GLU A 33 -4.55 9.47 -10.92
C GLU A 33 -5.73 10.05 -10.15
N PHE A 34 -6.81 9.27 -9.96
CA PHE A 34 -7.96 9.72 -9.19
C PHE A 34 -7.62 9.91 -7.70
N PHE A 35 -6.71 9.12 -7.16
CA PHE A 35 -6.34 9.20 -5.75
C PHE A 35 -5.30 10.27 -5.44
N LYS A 36 -4.72 10.92 -6.45
CA LYS A 36 -3.64 11.89 -6.27
C LYS A 36 -3.86 12.89 -5.14
N PRO A 37 -5.04 13.55 -5.03
CA PRO A 37 -5.24 14.51 -3.95
C PRO A 37 -5.19 13.91 -2.55
N PHE A 38 -5.43 12.59 -2.43
CA PHE A 38 -5.47 11.89 -1.14
C PHE A 38 -4.14 11.23 -0.79
N LEU A 39 -3.16 11.28 -1.68
CA LEU A 39 -1.84 10.68 -1.46
C LEU A 39 -0.79 11.71 -1.04
N ALA A 40 -1.15 12.99 -1.05
CA ALA A 40 -0.25 14.08 -0.67
C ALA A 40 0.06 14.04 0.82
N GLU A 41 1.18 14.62 1.22
CA GLU A 41 1.63 14.67 2.61
C GLU A 41 0.60 15.29 3.55
N GLU A 42 -0.15 16.28 3.07
CA GLU A 42 -1.16 16.98 3.85
C GLU A 42 -2.48 16.21 3.99
N ALA A 43 -2.62 15.08 3.29
CA ALA A 43 -3.82 14.27 3.39
C ALA A 43 -3.89 13.53 4.73
N GLU A 44 -5.09 13.11 5.10
CA GLU A 44 -5.26 12.33 6.32
C GLU A 44 -4.42 11.04 6.22
N PRO A 45 -3.54 10.76 7.21
CA PRO A 45 -2.63 9.61 7.12
C PRO A 45 -3.33 8.28 6.94
N GLN A 46 -4.47 8.08 7.60
CA GLN A 46 -5.19 6.80 7.51
C GLN A 46 -5.75 6.58 6.11
N ILE A 47 -6.35 7.60 5.51
CA ILE A 47 -6.88 7.51 4.14
C ILE A 47 -5.72 7.28 3.17
N ARG A 48 -4.66 8.08 3.29
CA ARG A 48 -3.48 7.94 2.44
C ARG A 48 -2.90 6.52 2.50
N ASN A 49 -2.72 5.99 3.71
CA ASN A 49 -2.13 4.66 3.90
C ASN A 49 -3.02 3.57 3.30
N ASN A 50 -4.34 3.66 3.51
CA ASN A 50 -5.28 2.69 2.95
C ASN A 50 -5.23 2.69 1.43
N LEU A 51 -5.18 3.89 0.81
CA LEU A 51 -5.15 4.00 -0.64
C LEU A 51 -3.82 3.51 -1.21
N MET A 52 -2.70 3.83 -0.55
CA MET A 52 -1.39 3.34 -0.96
C MET A 52 -1.32 1.82 -0.91
N MET A 53 -1.86 1.20 0.14
CA MET A 53 -1.91 -0.25 0.25
C MET A 53 -2.77 -0.85 -0.86
N ALA A 54 -3.93 -0.25 -1.13
CA ALA A 54 -4.81 -0.74 -2.18
C ALA A 54 -4.15 -0.66 -3.56
N LEU A 55 -3.45 0.44 -3.86
CA LEU A 55 -2.71 0.60 -5.10
C LEU A 55 -1.59 -0.44 -5.21
N ALA A 56 -0.80 -0.57 -4.15
CA ALA A 56 0.31 -1.52 -4.12
C ALA A 56 -0.18 -2.95 -4.34
N ASN A 57 -1.26 -3.33 -3.66
CA ASN A 57 -1.83 -4.66 -3.80
C ASN A 57 -2.31 -4.91 -5.24
N SER A 58 -2.91 -3.91 -5.87
CA SER A 58 -3.38 -4.02 -7.25
C SER A 58 -2.21 -4.18 -8.22
N TYR A 59 -1.15 -3.38 -8.06
CA TYR A 59 0.03 -3.52 -8.88
C TYR A 59 0.68 -4.89 -8.70
N LEU A 60 0.81 -5.35 -7.45
CA LEU A 60 1.43 -6.65 -7.18
C LEU A 60 0.63 -7.79 -7.81
N ALA A 61 -0.68 -7.74 -7.71
CA ALA A 61 -1.56 -8.77 -8.27
C ALA A 61 -1.41 -8.87 -9.79
N GLN A 62 -1.03 -7.78 -10.44
CA GLN A 62 -0.84 -7.75 -11.89
C GLN A 62 0.61 -7.97 -12.31
N GLY A 63 1.49 -8.23 -11.36
CA GLY A 63 2.89 -8.50 -11.64
C GLY A 63 3.77 -7.25 -11.81
N PHE A 64 3.23 -6.06 -11.54
CA PHE A 64 4.00 -4.81 -11.59
C PHE A 64 4.73 -4.59 -10.27
N ALA A 65 5.77 -5.40 -10.06
CA ALA A 65 6.45 -5.48 -8.77
C ALA A 65 7.20 -4.20 -8.40
N GLU A 66 7.74 -3.45 -9.37
CA GLU A 66 8.44 -2.20 -9.09
C GLU A 66 7.49 -1.15 -8.53
N GLN A 67 6.34 -0.98 -9.18
CA GLN A 67 5.33 -0.03 -8.72
C GLN A 67 4.79 -0.42 -7.34
N ALA A 68 4.51 -1.71 -7.17
CA ALA A 68 4.05 -2.23 -5.88
C ALA A 68 5.08 -1.94 -4.79
N ALA A 69 6.35 -2.25 -5.04
CA ALA A 69 7.43 -2.03 -4.07
C ALA A 69 7.54 -0.56 -3.68
N SER A 70 7.36 0.35 -4.65
CA SER A 70 7.41 1.79 -4.38
C SER A 70 6.33 2.21 -3.37
N TYR A 71 5.09 1.77 -3.56
CA TYR A 71 4.00 2.12 -2.65
C TYR A 71 4.17 1.45 -1.28
N TYR A 72 4.51 0.15 -1.24
CA TYR A 72 4.75 -0.52 0.05
C TYR A 72 5.90 0.14 0.81
N GLY A 73 6.98 0.47 0.10
CA GLY A 73 8.12 1.14 0.70
C GLY A 73 7.75 2.49 1.33
N THR A 74 6.88 3.24 0.66
CA THR A 74 6.38 4.49 1.20
C THR A 74 5.58 4.25 2.49
N VAL A 75 4.71 3.25 2.49
CA VAL A 75 3.90 2.93 3.68
C VAL A 75 4.78 2.57 4.87
N ILE A 76 5.79 1.73 4.69
CA ILE A 76 6.65 1.35 5.81
C ILE A 76 7.55 2.49 6.28
N GLY A 77 7.81 3.46 5.41
CA GLY A 77 8.61 4.64 5.76
C GLY A 77 7.85 5.74 6.50
N LEU A 78 6.53 5.62 6.60
CA LEU A 78 5.73 6.63 7.29
C LEU A 78 5.91 6.56 8.80
N PRO A 79 5.80 7.71 9.51
CA PRO A 79 5.96 7.70 10.97
C PRO A 79 4.90 6.84 11.68
N GLU A 80 3.69 6.82 11.14
CA GLU A 80 2.59 6.06 11.73
C GLU A 80 2.68 4.59 11.31
N LYS A 81 3.10 3.74 12.26
CA LYS A 81 3.16 2.29 12.07
C LYS A 81 1.80 1.69 12.42
N GLY A 82 0.86 1.76 11.51
CA GLY A 82 -0.50 1.29 11.74
C GLY A 82 -0.67 -0.21 11.49
N ARG A 83 -1.93 -0.61 11.42
CA ARG A 83 -2.31 -2.03 11.23
C ARG A 83 -1.80 -2.62 9.93
N HIS A 84 -1.50 -1.78 8.93
CA HIS A 84 -1.01 -2.25 7.64
C HIS A 84 0.48 -2.56 7.63
N TYR A 85 1.19 -2.21 8.69
CA TYR A 85 2.65 -2.29 8.69
C TYR A 85 3.17 -3.71 8.47
N PRO A 86 2.69 -4.75 9.21
CA PRO A 86 3.16 -6.12 8.93
C PRO A 86 2.83 -6.60 7.52
N LEU A 87 1.64 -6.28 7.02
CA LEU A 87 1.26 -6.67 5.66
C LEU A 87 2.13 -5.97 4.62
N ALA A 88 2.43 -4.69 4.84
CA ALA A 88 3.29 -3.94 3.92
C ALA A 88 4.69 -4.54 3.88
N LEU A 89 5.24 -4.92 5.04
CA LEU A 89 6.54 -5.59 5.09
C LEU A 89 6.53 -6.92 4.35
N PHE A 90 5.51 -7.74 4.59
CA PHE A 90 5.39 -9.04 3.93
C PHE A 90 5.27 -8.87 2.42
N SER A 91 4.36 -7.99 1.99
CA SER A 91 4.09 -7.78 0.56
C SER A 91 5.26 -7.14 -0.17
N LEU A 92 5.99 -6.23 0.50
CA LEU A 92 7.21 -5.67 -0.06
C LEU A 92 8.25 -6.77 -0.31
N GLY A 93 8.39 -7.69 0.63
CA GLY A 93 9.27 -8.85 0.44
C GLY A 93 8.85 -9.69 -0.76
N LYS A 94 7.55 -9.89 -0.95
CA LYS A 94 7.04 -10.62 -2.11
C LYS A 94 7.36 -9.88 -3.41
N ALA A 95 7.23 -8.56 -3.42
CA ALA A 95 7.59 -7.76 -4.59
C ALA A 95 9.09 -7.91 -4.92
N PHE A 96 9.94 -7.90 -3.89
CA PHE A 96 11.38 -8.10 -4.09
C PHE A 96 11.69 -9.50 -4.63
N GLU A 97 10.95 -10.54 -4.18
CA GLU A 97 11.09 -11.88 -4.76
C GLU A 97 10.82 -11.86 -6.27
N LEU A 98 9.72 -11.21 -6.67
CA LEU A 98 9.37 -11.12 -8.09
C LEU A 98 10.43 -10.37 -8.90
N LEU A 99 11.11 -9.41 -8.26
CA LEU A 99 12.18 -8.65 -8.91
C LEU A 99 13.53 -9.37 -8.87
N GLY A 100 13.60 -10.53 -8.21
CA GLY A 100 14.85 -11.27 -8.06
C GLY A 100 15.78 -10.66 -7.01
N GLU A 101 15.31 -9.72 -6.22
CA GLU A 101 16.11 -9.03 -5.20
C GLU A 101 15.95 -9.70 -3.84
N ILE A 102 16.51 -10.92 -3.73
CA ILE A 102 16.33 -11.77 -2.56
C ILE A 102 16.94 -11.18 -1.29
N GLN A 103 18.09 -10.49 -1.42
CA GLN A 103 18.73 -9.88 -0.25
C GLN A 103 17.86 -8.76 0.34
N LYS A 104 17.24 -7.95 -0.50
CA LYS A 104 16.33 -6.90 -0.05
C LYS A 104 15.08 -7.51 0.63
N ARG A 105 14.56 -8.59 0.05
CA ARG A 105 13.47 -9.34 0.65
C ARG A 105 13.81 -9.77 2.07
N ASP A 106 14.98 -10.35 2.25
CA ASP A 106 15.38 -10.89 3.55
C ASP A 106 15.56 -9.77 4.58
N VAL A 107 16.06 -8.61 4.17
CA VAL A 107 16.16 -7.44 5.05
C VAL A 107 14.78 -7.02 5.56
N VAL A 108 13.80 -6.92 4.66
CA VAL A 108 12.45 -6.50 5.02
C VAL A 108 11.79 -7.53 5.94
N TRP A 109 11.94 -8.81 5.62
CA TRP A 109 11.31 -9.88 6.40
C TRP A 109 11.98 -10.09 7.76
N ARG A 110 13.22 -9.65 7.91
CA ARG A 110 13.88 -9.66 9.22
C ARG A 110 13.14 -8.74 10.21
N GLU A 111 12.61 -7.63 9.72
CA GLU A 111 11.78 -6.75 10.54
C GLU A 111 10.54 -7.48 11.09
N LEU A 112 9.92 -8.34 10.27
CA LEU A 112 8.84 -9.19 10.74
C LEU A 112 9.31 -10.13 11.86
N GLU A 113 10.44 -10.77 11.68
CA GLU A 113 10.98 -11.70 12.67
C GLU A 113 11.29 -11.01 14.00
N VAL A 114 11.85 -9.81 13.94
CA VAL A 114 12.30 -9.09 15.14
C VAL A 114 11.14 -8.46 15.89
N ASN A 115 10.22 -7.80 15.18
CA ASN A 115 9.19 -6.97 15.81
C ASN A 115 7.78 -7.57 15.74
N PHE A 116 7.57 -8.63 14.96
CA PHE A 116 6.26 -9.26 14.78
C PHE A 116 6.39 -10.77 14.79
N SER A 117 7.17 -11.30 15.73
CA SER A 117 7.56 -12.71 15.77
C SER A 117 6.36 -13.68 15.80
N GLU A 118 5.24 -13.26 16.37
CA GLU A 118 4.06 -14.12 16.49
C GLU A 118 3.01 -13.87 15.41
N HIS A 119 3.27 -12.94 14.49
CA HIS A 119 2.31 -12.60 13.45
C HIS A 119 2.24 -13.71 12.40
N PRO A 120 1.04 -14.07 11.90
CA PRO A 120 0.91 -15.12 10.89
C PRO A 120 1.74 -14.87 9.63
N LEU A 121 1.88 -13.62 9.21
CA LEU A 121 2.68 -13.30 8.01
C LEU A 121 4.17 -13.58 8.23
N THR A 122 4.65 -13.49 9.47
CA THR A 122 6.04 -13.82 9.79
C THR A 122 6.30 -15.30 9.52
N PHE A 123 5.38 -16.17 9.91
CA PHE A 123 5.50 -17.59 9.64
C PHE A 123 5.46 -17.89 8.14
N GLN A 124 4.60 -17.18 7.39
CA GLN A 124 4.56 -17.33 5.93
C GLN A 124 5.87 -16.89 5.27
N ALA A 125 6.45 -15.77 5.75
CA ALA A 125 7.73 -15.30 5.24
C ALA A 125 8.82 -16.35 5.48
N GLN A 126 8.87 -16.94 6.68
CA GLN A 126 9.85 -17.99 7.01
C GLN A 126 9.70 -19.19 6.09
N LEU A 127 8.47 -19.59 5.80
CA LEU A 127 8.22 -20.71 4.88
C LEU A 127 8.71 -20.41 3.48
N SER A 128 8.51 -19.17 3.01
CA SER A 128 8.98 -18.78 1.67
C SER A 128 10.50 -18.76 1.55
N GLN A 129 11.20 -18.54 2.66
CA GLN A 129 12.67 -18.48 2.67
C GLN A 129 13.33 -19.88 2.63
N LYS A 130 12.54 -20.93 2.84
CA LYS A 130 13.02 -22.30 2.75
C LYS A 130 12.88 -22.80 1.30
#